data_afdda58c20c331cceb12acabf7f316bd
#
_entry.id   afdda58c20c331cceb12acabf7f316bd
#
_cell.length_a   1.000
_cell.length_b   1.000
_cell.length_c   1.000
_cell.angle_alpha   90.00
_cell.angle_beta   90.00
_cell.angle_gamma   90.00
#
_symmetry.space_group_name_H-M   'P 1'
#
loop_
_entity.id
_entity.type
_entity.pdbx_description
1 polymer ?
#
loop_
_entity_poly.entity_id
_entity_poly.type
_entity_poly.pdbx_seq_one_letter_code
_entity_poly.pdbx_strand_id
1 'polypeptide(L)'
;MVLRRLPGAYPGFQEICDFIQQGDFRFINMETTIHNHETYGAATSGGTWFCSPPGVLEDAKEFGFNILSTCNNHAMDYSHIGLEKTLKYVEDAGFPNAGVGRTLADAAAPVYLDTLAGRIALIGACSSFQADAMAGEQSSTVPGRPGINGIRVSTVYRVPQEEIEHLKRIAEITGINGARDISRREGYLPQMPANKTEFEQLMFEAGEPAGKFTRVNPVDMARVERSIQEARYMADYVIVAMHSHQLKRMDKEEPDTFYEEFAHKCIDAGAHAIVGTGPHLLRPLEIYKNCPIFYSLGDFILQLENIRKAPADMYAKEKLDCNAGIDVLFDTRNAHGTRGLCYQKVMYEAVLPYWEAEDGKLTKLILMPIELNYGEPRSRSGWPRPKFDEGIIERLAKMSEPYGTKIRIENGYGIVEL
;
A
#
# COMPACT_ATOMS: atom_id res chain seq x y z
N MET A 1 9.28 -0.15 5.09
CA MET A 1 9.54 -1.47 5.77
C MET A 1 10.73 -1.33 6.70
N VAL A 2 10.48 -1.22 8.00
CA VAL A 2 11.51 -1.15 9.05
C VAL A 2 11.56 -2.50 9.77
N LEU A 3 12.64 -3.24 9.64
CA LEU A 3 12.75 -4.62 10.16
C LEU A 3 13.73 -4.75 11.34
N ARG A 4 14.43 -3.67 11.66
CA ARG A 4 15.29 -3.53 12.84
C ARG A 4 15.38 -2.07 13.23
N ARG A 5 15.73 -1.82 14.50
CA ARG A 5 16.00 -0.47 14.99
C ARG A 5 17.07 0.22 14.15
N LEU A 6 16.86 1.50 13.88
CA LEU A 6 17.86 2.38 13.28
C LEU A 6 18.86 2.85 14.35
N PRO A 7 20.07 3.28 13.99
CA PRO A 7 20.94 3.99 14.95
C PRO A 7 20.29 5.33 15.31
N GLY A 8 20.38 5.71 16.59
CA GLY A 8 19.73 6.91 17.12
C GLY A 8 20.21 8.25 16.53
N ALA A 9 21.27 8.24 15.74
CA ALA A 9 21.74 9.42 14.97
C ALA A 9 22.60 8.95 13.80
N TYR A 10 22.39 9.58 12.63
CA TYR A 10 23.20 9.40 11.43
C TYR A 10 23.09 10.68 10.56
N PRO A 11 23.98 10.90 9.58
CA PRO A 11 23.93 12.11 8.73
C PRO A 11 22.57 12.27 8.04
N GLY A 12 21.94 13.44 8.21
CA GLY A 12 20.62 13.76 7.66
C GLY A 12 19.42 13.36 8.55
N PHE A 13 19.63 12.64 9.66
CA PHE A 13 18.52 12.24 10.56
C PHE A 13 17.77 13.44 11.13
N GLN A 14 18.49 14.43 11.68
CA GLN A 14 17.88 15.61 12.30
C GLN A 14 17.09 16.44 11.29
N GLU A 15 17.62 16.62 10.06
CA GLU A 15 16.92 17.35 8.99
C GLU A 15 15.59 16.70 8.61
N ILE A 16 15.56 15.37 8.57
CA ILE A 16 14.33 14.60 8.35
C ILE A 16 13.35 14.81 9.50
N CYS A 17 13.81 14.69 10.76
CA CYS A 17 12.97 14.93 11.93
C CYS A 17 12.41 16.36 11.96
N ASP A 18 13.24 17.36 11.71
CA ASP A 18 12.83 18.76 11.69
C ASP A 18 11.79 19.03 10.60
N PHE A 19 11.91 18.38 9.44
CA PHE A 19 10.93 18.51 8.38
C PHE A 19 9.60 17.83 8.74
N ILE A 20 9.62 16.61 9.27
CA ILE A 20 8.41 15.87 9.69
C ILE A 20 7.68 16.64 10.80
N GLN A 21 8.41 17.19 11.76
CA GLN A 21 7.84 17.86 12.94
C GLN A 21 7.20 19.23 12.64
N GLN A 22 7.31 19.76 11.42
CA GLN A 22 6.57 20.96 11.00
C GLN A 22 5.06 20.71 10.91
N GLY A 23 4.64 19.46 10.61
CA GLY A 23 3.23 19.11 10.49
C GLY A 23 2.57 18.76 11.84
N ASP A 24 1.29 19.06 11.99
CA ASP A 24 0.47 18.59 13.14
C ASP A 24 0.12 17.11 13.01
N PHE A 25 -0.18 16.67 11.79
CA PHE A 25 -0.47 15.29 11.42
C PHE A 25 0.74 14.68 10.71
N ARG A 26 1.33 13.65 11.32
CA ARG A 26 2.57 13.03 10.85
C ARG A 26 2.39 11.54 10.71
N PHE A 27 2.02 11.13 9.51
CA PHE A 27 1.59 9.78 9.17
C PHE A 27 2.72 8.91 8.62
N ILE A 28 2.72 7.63 9.00
CA ILE A 28 3.57 6.59 8.42
C ILE A 28 2.78 5.29 8.16
N ASN A 29 3.01 4.65 7.00
CA ASN A 29 2.58 3.27 6.76
C ASN A 29 3.64 2.29 7.28
N MET A 30 3.25 1.42 8.21
CA MET A 30 4.11 0.39 8.80
C MET A 30 3.87 -0.95 8.08
N GLU A 31 4.62 -1.18 7.01
CA GLU A 31 4.47 -2.35 6.15
C GLU A 31 5.24 -3.56 6.70
N THR A 32 4.71 -4.13 7.76
CA THR A 32 5.25 -5.30 8.48
C THR A 32 4.27 -5.75 9.57
N THR A 33 4.37 -7.01 10.04
CA THR A 33 3.85 -7.37 11.36
C THR A 33 4.82 -6.93 12.45
N ILE A 34 4.32 -6.62 13.65
CA ILE A 34 5.12 -6.13 14.77
C ILE A 34 4.95 -7.06 15.96
N HIS A 35 5.93 -7.93 16.21
CA HIS A 35 5.94 -8.86 17.34
C HIS A 35 7.32 -9.53 17.50
N ASN A 36 7.52 -10.29 18.58
CA ASN A 36 8.79 -10.97 18.88
C ASN A 36 8.83 -12.43 18.40
N HIS A 37 8.23 -12.75 17.23
CA HIS A 37 8.04 -14.12 16.75
C HIS A 37 7.27 -15.01 17.73
N GLU A 38 6.18 -14.47 18.29
CA GLU A 38 5.32 -15.17 19.26
C GLU A 38 4.29 -16.07 18.58
N THR A 39 4.32 -16.14 17.25
CA THR A 39 3.41 -16.96 16.42
C THR A 39 4.12 -17.45 15.16
N TYR A 40 3.42 -18.30 14.41
CA TYR A 40 3.89 -18.91 13.15
C TYR A 40 3.63 -18.00 11.95
N GLY A 41 4.41 -18.21 10.87
CA GLY A 41 4.16 -17.60 9.57
C GLY A 41 2.87 -18.10 8.95
N ALA A 42 2.11 -17.23 8.30
CA ALA A 42 0.97 -17.64 7.49
C ALA A 42 1.43 -18.49 6.28
N ALA A 43 0.54 -19.30 5.71
CA ALA A 43 0.84 -20.10 4.53
C ALA A 43 1.18 -19.24 3.29
N THR A 44 0.69 -18.01 3.27
CA THR A 44 0.99 -17.00 2.25
C THR A 44 1.51 -15.73 2.92
N SER A 45 2.20 -14.88 2.16
CA SER A 45 2.71 -13.59 2.64
C SER A 45 2.53 -12.51 1.58
N GLY A 46 2.75 -11.28 1.94
CA GLY A 46 2.81 -10.15 1.00
C GLY A 46 3.95 -10.21 -0.02
N GLY A 47 4.74 -11.28 0.00
CA GLY A 47 5.92 -11.53 -0.86
C GLY A 47 7.09 -12.10 -0.08
N THR A 48 7.35 -11.54 1.08
CA THR A 48 8.30 -11.99 2.11
C THR A 48 7.57 -11.97 3.44
N TRP A 49 7.88 -12.85 4.39
CA TRP A 49 7.32 -12.79 5.74
C TRP A 49 8.05 -11.72 6.55
N PHE A 50 7.41 -10.58 6.79
CA PHE A 50 7.97 -9.49 7.57
C PHE A 50 7.51 -9.54 9.02
N CYS A 51 8.48 -9.53 9.92
CA CYS A 51 8.27 -9.43 11.35
C CYS A 51 9.31 -8.48 11.95
N SER A 52 8.84 -7.39 12.50
CA SER A 52 9.66 -6.37 13.16
C SER A 52 9.56 -6.48 14.68
N PRO A 53 10.65 -6.27 15.41
CA PRO A 53 10.57 -6.18 16.87
C PRO A 53 9.79 -4.92 17.27
N PRO A 54 9.01 -4.95 18.37
CA PRO A 54 8.20 -3.80 18.82
C PRO A 54 8.98 -2.49 19.00
N GLY A 55 10.29 -2.58 19.27
CA GLY A 55 11.15 -1.41 19.38
C GLY A 55 11.20 -0.51 18.13
N VAL A 56 10.80 -0.97 16.95
CA VAL A 56 10.73 -0.12 15.75
C VAL A 56 9.68 0.99 15.86
N LEU A 57 8.72 0.84 16.76
CA LEU A 57 7.75 1.89 17.07
C LEU A 57 8.40 3.09 17.75
N GLU A 58 9.48 2.87 18.50
CA GLU A 58 10.26 3.98 19.09
C GLU A 58 11.00 4.75 18.00
N ASP A 59 11.51 4.09 16.93
CA ASP A 59 12.10 4.78 15.80
C ASP A 59 11.06 5.68 15.11
N ALA A 60 9.82 5.22 14.94
CA ALA A 60 8.75 6.06 14.41
C ALA A 60 8.47 7.31 15.27
N LYS A 61 8.51 7.18 16.61
CA LYS A 61 8.40 8.32 17.53
C LYS A 61 9.60 9.26 17.45
N GLU A 62 10.82 8.71 17.36
CA GLU A 62 12.04 9.50 17.24
C GLU A 62 12.04 10.39 15.98
N PHE A 63 11.50 9.90 14.87
CA PHE A 63 11.24 10.72 13.68
C PHE A 63 10.14 11.76 13.89
N GLY A 64 9.28 11.59 14.86
CA GLY A 64 8.18 12.50 15.16
C GLY A 64 6.81 12.06 14.62
N PHE A 65 6.67 10.86 14.04
CA PHE A 65 5.36 10.37 13.60
C PHE A 65 4.40 10.21 14.78
N ASN A 66 3.11 10.50 14.57
CA ASN A 66 2.09 10.48 15.62
C ASN A 66 0.82 9.69 15.27
N ILE A 67 0.71 9.20 14.04
CA ILE A 67 -0.37 8.32 13.59
C ILE A 67 0.18 7.37 12.52
N LEU A 68 -0.36 6.14 12.47
CA LEU A 68 0.10 5.16 11.51
C LEU A 68 -1.03 4.34 10.89
N SER A 69 -0.69 3.59 9.84
CA SER A 69 -1.51 2.50 9.30
C SER A 69 -0.68 1.23 9.21
N THR A 70 -1.25 0.12 9.64
CA THR A 70 -0.73 -1.22 9.38
C THR A 70 -1.57 -1.96 8.32
N CYS A 71 -2.40 -1.21 7.58
CA CYS A 71 -3.27 -1.73 6.52
C CYS A 71 -2.49 -1.89 5.20
N ASN A 72 -1.85 -3.03 5.03
CA ASN A 72 -1.04 -3.35 3.85
C ASN A 72 -1.01 -4.85 3.57
N ASN A 73 -0.31 -5.27 2.50
CA ASN A 73 -0.20 -6.68 2.10
C ASN A 73 0.57 -7.56 3.09
N HIS A 74 1.35 -6.96 4.00
CA HIS A 74 2.12 -7.68 5.03
C HIS A 74 1.41 -7.78 6.39
N ALA A 75 0.21 -7.21 6.54
CA ALA A 75 -0.53 -7.21 7.81
C ALA A 75 -0.79 -8.62 8.36
N MET A 76 -0.86 -9.64 7.48
CA MET A 76 -1.19 -11.03 7.82
C MET A 76 -0.04 -12.02 7.62
N ASP A 77 1.20 -11.56 7.43
CA ASP A 77 2.37 -12.43 7.21
C ASP A 77 2.57 -13.48 8.32
N TYR A 78 2.10 -13.19 9.52
CA TYR A 78 2.13 -14.08 10.68
C TYR A 78 0.73 -14.41 11.21
N SER A 79 -0.22 -14.62 10.30
CA SER A 79 -1.60 -15.00 10.59
C SER A 79 -2.40 -13.96 11.39
N HIS A 80 -3.63 -14.31 11.76
CA HIS A 80 -4.47 -13.48 12.63
C HIS A 80 -3.81 -13.23 14.00
N ILE A 81 -3.06 -14.20 14.52
CA ILE A 81 -2.35 -14.02 15.81
C ILE A 81 -1.28 -12.93 15.69
N GLY A 82 -0.50 -12.92 14.59
CA GLY A 82 0.50 -11.89 14.33
C GLY A 82 -0.12 -10.50 14.15
N LEU A 83 -1.27 -10.42 13.47
CA LEU A 83 -2.03 -9.18 13.33
C LEU A 83 -2.52 -8.67 14.69
N GLU A 84 -3.12 -9.52 15.54
CA GLU A 84 -3.58 -9.14 16.88
C GLU A 84 -2.42 -8.70 17.80
N LYS A 85 -1.24 -9.36 17.69
CA LYS A 85 -0.03 -8.92 18.38
C LYS A 85 0.42 -7.55 17.89
N THR A 86 0.41 -7.33 16.57
CA THR A 86 0.73 -6.03 15.97
C THR A 86 -0.18 -4.93 16.50
N LEU A 87 -1.50 -5.15 16.51
CA LEU A 87 -2.47 -4.21 17.07
C LEU A 87 -2.16 -3.88 18.53
N LYS A 88 -1.88 -4.90 19.34
CA LYS A 88 -1.54 -4.70 20.74
C LYS A 88 -0.26 -3.87 20.94
N TYR A 89 0.82 -4.19 20.23
CA TYR A 89 2.08 -3.45 20.38
C TYR A 89 1.96 -2.00 19.89
N VAL A 90 1.17 -1.75 18.85
CA VAL A 90 0.89 -0.40 18.35
C VAL A 90 0.06 0.39 19.36
N GLU A 91 -0.97 -0.23 19.96
CA GLU A 91 -1.79 0.35 21.03
C GLU A 91 -0.95 0.65 22.28
N ASP A 92 -0.14 -0.32 22.75
CA ASP A 92 0.78 -0.17 23.90
C ASP A 92 1.79 0.96 23.67
N ALA A 93 2.21 1.19 22.43
CA ALA A 93 3.06 2.31 22.04
C ALA A 93 2.30 3.64 21.95
N GLY A 94 0.98 3.66 22.06
CA GLY A 94 0.16 4.86 22.03
C GLY A 94 -0.06 5.48 20.64
N PHE A 95 0.11 4.70 19.57
CA PHE A 95 -0.20 5.17 18.21
C PHE A 95 -1.67 4.91 17.84
N PRO A 96 -2.41 5.92 17.38
CA PRO A 96 -3.63 5.69 16.59
C PRO A 96 -3.27 4.93 15.30
N ASN A 97 -4.03 3.87 14.97
CA ASN A 97 -3.75 2.97 13.85
C ASN A 97 -4.99 2.73 12.98
N ALA A 98 -4.93 3.09 11.70
CA ALA A 98 -6.06 3.01 10.79
C ALA A 98 -5.99 1.77 9.85
N GLY A 99 -7.17 1.29 9.46
CA GLY A 99 -7.33 0.32 8.38
C GLY A 99 -7.19 -1.15 8.78
N VAL A 100 -7.01 -1.44 10.07
CA VAL A 100 -6.93 -2.80 10.63
C VAL A 100 -7.80 -2.89 11.86
N GLY A 101 -8.50 -4.00 12.04
CA GLY A 101 -9.41 -4.18 13.18
C GLY A 101 -9.74 -5.63 13.48
N ARG A 102 -10.50 -5.85 14.55
CA ARG A 102 -11.01 -7.17 14.96
C ARG A 102 -12.24 -7.60 14.16
N THR A 103 -12.89 -6.65 13.51
CA THR A 103 -14.02 -6.83 12.61
C THR A 103 -13.86 -5.93 11.39
N LEU A 104 -14.67 -6.12 10.35
CA LEU A 104 -14.66 -5.22 9.20
C LEU A 104 -15.12 -3.81 9.58
N ALA A 105 -16.06 -3.68 10.50
CA ALA A 105 -16.49 -2.39 11.02
C ALA A 105 -15.34 -1.65 11.69
N ASP A 106 -14.55 -2.32 12.56
CA ASP A 106 -13.39 -1.72 13.21
C ASP A 106 -12.31 -1.33 12.18
N ALA A 107 -12.02 -2.23 11.22
CA ALA A 107 -11.00 -1.99 10.20
C ALA A 107 -11.35 -0.83 9.26
N ALA A 108 -12.63 -0.60 9.01
CA ALA A 108 -13.14 0.47 8.15
C ALA A 108 -13.37 1.79 8.89
N ALA A 109 -13.38 1.78 10.23
CA ALA A 109 -13.63 2.97 11.03
C ALA A 109 -12.55 4.03 10.84
N PRO A 110 -12.91 5.33 10.78
CA PRO A 110 -11.95 6.42 10.85
C PRO A 110 -11.23 6.43 12.20
N VAL A 111 -9.95 6.74 12.18
CA VAL A 111 -9.15 6.98 13.39
C VAL A 111 -8.84 8.46 13.49
N TYR A 112 -8.99 9.04 14.67
CA TYR A 112 -8.92 10.48 14.87
C TYR A 112 -7.65 10.88 15.63
N LEU A 113 -7.09 12.02 15.25
CA LEU A 113 -6.01 12.70 15.95
C LEU A 113 -6.44 14.14 16.25
N ASP A 114 -6.49 14.49 17.53
CA ASP A 114 -6.75 15.86 17.97
C ASP A 114 -5.43 16.66 17.98
N THR A 115 -5.42 17.81 17.32
CA THR A 115 -4.29 18.74 17.25
C THR A 115 -4.74 20.14 17.63
N LEU A 116 -3.79 21.06 17.81
CA LEU A 116 -4.12 22.49 18.04
C LEU A 116 -4.78 23.13 16.82
N ALA A 117 -4.52 22.62 15.63
CA ALA A 117 -5.09 23.13 14.38
C ALA A 117 -6.48 22.56 14.06
N GLY A 118 -6.93 21.53 14.79
CA GLY A 118 -8.21 20.86 14.59
C GLY A 118 -8.10 19.34 14.70
N ARG A 119 -9.21 18.66 14.50
CA ARG A 119 -9.30 17.20 14.50
C ARG A 119 -9.11 16.66 13.09
N ILE A 120 -8.18 15.71 12.93
CA ILE A 120 -7.88 15.07 11.66
C ILE A 120 -8.29 13.60 11.73
N ALA A 121 -8.95 13.10 10.68
CA ALA A 121 -9.33 11.70 10.53
C ALA A 121 -8.43 10.99 9.51
N LEU A 122 -8.04 9.76 9.82
CA LEU A 122 -7.34 8.85 8.92
C LEU A 122 -8.20 7.61 8.67
N ILE A 123 -8.39 7.24 7.40
CA ILE A 123 -9.03 6.00 6.97
C ILE A 123 -7.98 5.19 6.21
N GLY A 124 -7.65 3.99 6.69
CA GLY A 124 -6.74 3.08 6.03
C GLY A 124 -7.47 2.12 5.09
N ALA A 125 -6.90 1.83 3.92
CA ALA A 125 -7.42 0.88 2.95
C ALA A 125 -6.28 0.16 2.22
N CYS A 126 -6.50 -1.08 1.77
CA CYS A 126 -5.53 -1.85 1.01
C CYS A 126 -6.21 -2.63 -0.11
N SER A 127 -5.67 -2.53 -1.34
CA SER A 127 -6.18 -3.29 -2.50
C SER A 127 -5.31 -4.50 -2.84
N SER A 128 -4.09 -4.58 -2.33
CA SER A 128 -3.15 -5.68 -2.58
C SER A 128 -3.07 -6.57 -1.36
N PHE A 129 -3.83 -7.67 -1.33
CA PHE A 129 -3.89 -8.56 -0.18
C PHE A 129 -4.31 -9.98 -0.57
N GLN A 130 -3.98 -10.95 0.27
CA GLN A 130 -4.51 -12.31 0.18
C GLN A 130 -5.97 -12.32 0.70
N ALA A 131 -6.82 -13.15 0.13
CA ALA A 131 -8.26 -13.14 0.42
C ALA A 131 -8.60 -13.34 1.92
N ASP A 132 -7.76 -14.06 2.64
CA ASP A 132 -7.89 -14.32 4.08
C ASP A 132 -7.48 -13.12 4.96
N ALA A 133 -6.77 -12.13 4.39
CA ALA A 133 -6.37 -10.94 5.11
C ALA A 133 -7.50 -9.92 5.31
N MET A 134 -8.55 -9.98 4.49
CA MET A 134 -9.67 -9.05 4.62
C MET A 134 -10.46 -9.33 5.90
N ALA A 135 -10.69 -8.29 6.69
CA ALA A 135 -11.55 -8.36 7.86
C ALA A 135 -12.96 -8.84 7.47
N GLY A 136 -13.58 -9.63 8.35
CA GLY A 136 -14.94 -10.13 8.17
C GLY A 136 -15.95 -9.40 9.05
N GLU A 137 -17.15 -9.20 8.50
CA GLU A 137 -18.25 -8.60 9.26
C GLU A 137 -18.78 -9.57 10.33
N GLN A 138 -19.31 -9.05 11.40
CA GLN A 138 -19.98 -9.82 12.46
C GLN A 138 -21.42 -10.13 12.07
N SER A 139 -21.87 -11.36 12.30
CA SER A 139 -23.28 -11.71 12.25
C SER A 139 -23.91 -11.71 13.64
N SER A 140 -25.23 -11.93 13.73
CA SER A 140 -25.91 -12.06 15.03
C SER A 140 -25.44 -13.26 15.86
N THR A 141 -24.81 -14.24 15.26
CA THR A 141 -24.44 -15.52 15.89
C THR A 141 -22.97 -15.90 15.77
N VAL A 142 -22.21 -15.19 14.93
CA VAL A 142 -20.78 -15.48 14.68
C VAL A 142 -20.00 -14.17 14.77
N PRO A 143 -18.91 -14.12 15.56
CA PRO A 143 -18.06 -12.94 15.65
C PRO A 143 -17.43 -12.57 14.31
N GLY A 144 -17.08 -11.32 14.12
CA GLY A 144 -16.32 -10.85 12.98
C GLY A 144 -14.92 -11.46 12.95
N ARG A 145 -14.27 -11.41 11.80
CA ARG A 145 -12.90 -11.90 11.61
C ARG A 145 -11.95 -10.70 11.62
N PRO A 146 -10.86 -10.76 12.42
CA PRO A 146 -9.80 -9.77 12.36
C PRO A 146 -9.16 -9.69 10.97
N GLY A 147 -8.73 -8.50 10.58
CA GLY A 147 -8.08 -8.29 9.28
C GLY A 147 -7.98 -6.81 8.91
N ILE A 148 -7.75 -6.58 7.62
CA ILE A 148 -7.60 -5.24 7.03
C ILE A 148 -8.90 -4.74 6.40
N ASN A 149 -9.00 -3.42 6.22
CA ASN A 149 -9.99 -2.78 5.36
C ASN A 149 -9.64 -3.00 3.89
N GLY A 150 -9.93 -4.20 3.40
CA GLY A 150 -9.60 -4.65 2.06
C GLY A 150 -10.50 -4.03 0.99
N ILE A 151 -9.92 -3.57 -0.10
CA ILE A 151 -10.61 -3.04 -1.28
C ILE A 151 -10.43 -4.04 -2.42
N ARG A 152 -11.47 -4.82 -2.70
CA ARG A 152 -11.46 -5.78 -3.80
C ARG A 152 -11.50 -5.05 -5.14
N VAL A 153 -10.74 -5.57 -6.08
CA VAL A 153 -10.63 -5.03 -7.43
C VAL A 153 -11.00 -6.13 -8.43
N SER A 154 -11.94 -5.83 -9.31
CA SER A 154 -12.26 -6.70 -10.44
C SER A 154 -11.40 -6.32 -11.64
N THR A 155 -10.87 -7.33 -12.33
CA THR A 155 -10.09 -7.17 -13.55
C THR A 155 -10.83 -7.81 -14.71
N VAL A 156 -10.96 -7.07 -15.82
CA VAL A 156 -11.50 -7.57 -17.08
C VAL A 156 -10.49 -7.27 -18.18
N TYR A 157 -10.19 -8.26 -18.98
CA TYR A 157 -9.37 -8.12 -20.17
C TYR A 157 -10.27 -7.94 -21.39
N ARG A 158 -10.22 -6.78 -22.03
CA ARG A 158 -10.99 -6.52 -23.23
C ARG A 158 -10.19 -6.90 -24.46
N VAL A 159 -10.82 -7.62 -25.38
CA VAL A 159 -10.21 -8.12 -26.60
C VAL A 159 -11.22 -8.04 -27.76
N PRO A 160 -10.79 -8.08 -29.03
CA PRO A 160 -11.70 -8.22 -30.17
C PRO A 160 -12.60 -9.46 -30.03
N GLN A 161 -13.81 -9.42 -30.64
CA GLN A 161 -14.78 -10.53 -30.56
C GLN A 161 -14.21 -11.87 -31.07
N GLU A 162 -13.38 -11.84 -32.09
CA GLU A 162 -12.74 -13.05 -32.64
C GLU A 162 -11.85 -13.77 -31.61
N GLU A 163 -11.17 -13.01 -30.74
CA GLU A 163 -10.34 -13.57 -29.69
C GLU A 163 -11.17 -14.20 -28.56
N ILE A 164 -12.39 -13.72 -28.33
CA ILE A 164 -13.33 -14.37 -27.41
C ILE A 164 -13.68 -15.79 -27.91
N GLU A 165 -13.93 -15.95 -29.21
CA GLU A 165 -14.25 -17.27 -29.76
C GLU A 165 -13.02 -18.20 -29.77
N HIS A 166 -11.83 -17.67 -29.98
CA HIS A 166 -10.58 -18.43 -29.82
C HIS A 166 -10.38 -18.91 -28.37
N LEU A 167 -10.59 -18.05 -27.38
CA LEU A 167 -10.49 -18.39 -25.97
C LEU A 167 -11.52 -19.47 -25.57
N LYS A 168 -12.77 -19.35 -25.99
CA LYS A 168 -13.82 -20.35 -25.76
C LYS A 168 -13.43 -21.70 -26.31
N ARG A 169 -12.94 -21.76 -27.56
CA ARG A 169 -12.47 -22.99 -28.19
C ARG A 169 -11.32 -23.63 -27.43
N ILE A 170 -10.32 -22.86 -26.99
CA ILE A 170 -9.19 -23.37 -26.21
C ILE A 170 -9.71 -23.88 -24.87
N ALA A 171 -10.61 -23.15 -24.22
CA ALA A 171 -11.18 -23.54 -22.93
C ALA A 171 -11.96 -24.87 -23.04
N GLU A 172 -12.72 -25.08 -24.14
CA GLU A 172 -13.44 -26.33 -24.41
C GLU A 172 -12.48 -27.51 -24.64
N ILE A 173 -11.46 -27.33 -25.52
CA ILE A 173 -10.48 -28.39 -25.81
C ILE A 173 -9.68 -28.80 -24.57
N THR A 174 -9.32 -27.85 -23.72
CA THR A 174 -8.49 -28.09 -22.55
C THR A 174 -9.29 -28.48 -21.30
N GLY A 175 -10.58 -28.17 -21.28
CA GLY A 175 -11.44 -28.34 -20.09
C GLY A 175 -11.07 -27.39 -18.94
N ILE A 176 -10.30 -26.31 -19.19
CA ILE A 176 -9.75 -25.42 -18.14
C ILE A 176 -10.84 -24.80 -17.27
N ASN A 177 -12.03 -24.56 -17.81
CA ASN A 177 -13.17 -24.01 -17.09
C ASN A 177 -14.09 -25.08 -16.49
N GLY A 178 -13.77 -26.37 -16.62
CA GLY A 178 -14.69 -27.48 -16.33
C GLY A 178 -15.37 -27.42 -14.97
N ALA A 179 -14.64 -27.11 -13.89
CA ALA A 179 -15.22 -26.96 -12.56
C ALA A 179 -16.21 -25.79 -12.46
N ARG A 180 -15.89 -24.67 -13.10
CA ARG A 180 -16.76 -23.48 -13.13
C ARG A 180 -17.99 -23.70 -13.99
N ASP A 181 -17.86 -24.43 -15.10
CA ASP A 181 -18.98 -24.78 -15.97
C ASP A 181 -19.93 -25.77 -15.30
N ILE A 182 -19.41 -26.70 -14.50
CA ILE A 182 -20.22 -27.54 -13.62
C ILE A 182 -20.98 -26.67 -12.61
N SER A 183 -20.29 -25.76 -11.90
CA SER A 183 -20.91 -24.88 -10.93
C SER A 183 -22.00 -23.98 -11.54
N ARG A 184 -21.84 -23.53 -12.80
CA ARG A 184 -22.91 -22.81 -13.53
C ARG A 184 -24.11 -23.70 -13.83
N ARG A 185 -23.85 -24.92 -14.28
CA ARG A 185 -24.90 -25.90 -14.58
C ARG A 185 -25.70 -26.28 -13.33
N GLU A 186 -25.03 -26.34 -12.18
CA GLU A 186 -25.65 -26.59 -10.86
C GLU A 186 -26.29 -25.36 -10.23
N GLY A 187 -26.14 -24.18 -10.85
CA GLY A 187 -26.77 -22.94 -10.36
C GLY A 187 -25.97 -22.17 -9.29
N TYR A 188 -24.76 -22.59 -8.95
CA TYR A 188 -23.89 -21.87 -8.00
C TYR A 188 -23.23 -20.63 -8.60
N LEU A 189 -23.05 -20.60 -9.92
CA LEU A 189 -22.52 -19.45 -10.64
C LEU A 189 -23.51 -18.95 -11.69
N PRO A 190 -23.56 -17.63 -11.97
CA PRO A 190 -24.40 -17.08 -13.02
C PRO A 190 -23.95 -17.54 -14.40
N GLN A 191 -24.88 -17.55 -15.35
CA GLN A 191 -24.56 -17.85 -16.75
C GLN A 191 -23.66 -16.77 -17.34
N MET A 192 -22.74 -17.18 -18.22
CA MET A 192 -21.82 -16.25 -18.86
C MET A 192 -22.51 -15.50 -20.01
N PRO A 193 -22.46 -14.17 -20.07
CA PRO A 193 -22.94 -13.40 -21.22
C PRO A 193 -22.22 -13.80 -22.51
N ALA A 194 -22.90 -13.69 -23.65
CA ALA A 194 -22.36 -14.14 -24.95
C ALA A 194 -21.06 -13.42 -25.36
N ASN A 195 -20.93 -12.10 -24.99
CA ASN A 195 -19.77 -11.28 -25.27
C ASN A 195 -18.64 -11.43 -24.24
N LYS A 196 -18.76 -12.38 -23.29
CA LYS A 196 -17.75 -12.63 -22.26
C LYS A 196 -17.33 -14.10 -22.25
N THR A 197 -16.15 -14.32 -21.73
CA THR A 197 -15.67 -15.67 -21.42
C THR A 197 -14.73 -15.62 -20.23
N GLU A 198 -14.69 -16.70 -19.48
CA GLU A 198 -13.61 -16.93 -18.51
C GLU A 198 -12.55 -17.83 -19.12
N PHE A 199 -11.33 -17.59 -18.73
CA PHE A 199 -10.24 -18.53 -18.96
C PHE A 199 -9.55 -18.75 -17.60
N GLU A 200 -9.80 -19.89 -17.00
CA GLU A 200 -9.51 -20.14 -15.58
C GLU A 200 -10.24 -19.12 -14.66
N GLN A 201 -9.52 -18.22 -14.02
CA GLN A 201 -10.06 -17.17 -13.15
C GLN A 201 -10.05 -15.79 -13.80
N LEU A 202 -9.54 -15.69 -15.02
CA LEU A 202 -9.44 -14.42 -15.75
C LEU A 202 -10.72 -14.19 -16.55
N MET A 203 -11.26 -12.97 -16.45
CA MET A 203 -12.44 -12.54 -17.18
C MET A 203 -12.05 -11.79 -18.45
N PHE A 204 -12.57 -12.23 -19.60
CA PHE A 204 -12.42 -11.57 -20.89
C PHE A 204 -13.77 -11.08 -21.39
N GLU A 205 -13.80 -9.91 -22.02
CA GLU A 205 -14.99 -9.38 -22.71
C GLU A 205 -14.63 -8.84 -24.09
N ALA A 206 -15.57 -8.96 -25.02
CA ALA A 206 -15.43 -8.37 -26.34
C ALA A 206 -15.59 -6.85 -26.29
N GLY A 207 -14.71 -6.11 -26.95
CA GLY A 207 -14.81 -4.66 -27.07
C GLY A 207 -13.49 -3.96 -27.40
N GLU A 208 -13.60 -2.69 -27.72
CA GLU A 208 -12.48 -1.80 -28.00
C GLU A 208 -12.47 -0.58 -27.03
N PRO A 209 -11.34 0.01 -26.68
CA PRO A 209 -9.99 -0.48 -27.04
C PRO A 209 -9.62 -1.75 -26.26
N ALA A 210 -8.78 -2.60 -26.86
CA ALA A 210 -8.26 -3.79 -26.19
C ALA A 210 -7.35 -3.40 -25.01
N GLY A 211 -7.37 -4.19 -23.92
CA GLY A 211 -6.52 -3.94 -22.78
C GLY A 211 -7.04 -4.51 -21.46
N LYS A 212 -6.30 -4.23 -20.39
CA LYS A 212 -6.68 -4.53 -19.00
C LYS A 212 -7.52 -3.38 -18.45
N PHE A 213 -8.67 -3.68 -17.90
CA PHE A 213 -9.56 -2.75 -17.23
C PHE A 213 -9.82 -3.23 -15.80
N THR A 214 -9.65 -2.34 -14.87
CA THR A 214 -9.84 -2.62 -13.44
C THR A 214 -10.89 -1.69 -12.85
N ARG A 215 -11.66 -2.20 -11.89
CA ARG A 215 -12.70 -1.43 -11.19
C ARG A 215 -12.74 -1.81 -9.72
N VAL A 216 -12.99 -0.83 -8.87
CA VAL A 216 -13.24 -1.05 -7.44
C VAL A 216 -14.54 -1.83 -7.27
N ASN A 217 -14.54 -2.77 -6.33
CA ASN A 217 -15.78 -3.43 -5.92
C ASN A 217 -16.74 -2.38 -5.33
N PRO A 218 -18.00 -2.29 -5.83
CA PRO A 218 -18.92 -1.23 -5.41
C PRO A 218 -19.33 -1.31 -3.93
N VAL A 219 -19.35 -2.51 -3.35
CA VAL A 219 -19.68 -2.68 -1.91
C VAL A 219 -18.54 -2.14 -1.04
N ASP A 220 -17.28 -2.38 -1.45
CA ASP A 220 -16.12 -1.90 -0.73
C ASP A 220 -15.97 -0.38 -0.88
N MET A 221 -16.23 0.16 -2.09
CA MET A 221 -16.25 1.60 -2.31
C MET A 221 -17.30 2.29 -1.44
N ALA A 222 -18.54 1.78 -1.43
CA ALA A 222 -19.61 2.32 -0.60
C ALA A 222 -19.29 2.27 0.91
N ARG A 223 -18.50 1.27 1.36
CA ARG A 223 -18.01 1.22 2.75
C ARG A 223 -17.05 2.39 3.03
N VAL A 224 -16.07 2.63 2.15
CA VAL A 224 -15.12 3.74 2.30
C VAL A 224 -15.83 5.09 2.23
N GLU A 225 -16.77 5.28 1.30
CA GLU A 225 -17.57 6.50 1.20
C GLU A 225 -18.34 6.79 2.51
N ARG A 226 -18.94 5.76 3.14
CA ARG A 226 -19.58 5.91 4.46
C ARG A 226 -18.59 6.33 5.54
N SER A 227 -17.40 5.70 5.59
CA SER A 227 -16.36 6.07 6.55
C SER A 227 -15.89 7.52 6.35
N ILE A 228 -15.78 7.99 5.10
CA ILE A 228 -15.44 9.39 4.80
C ILE A 228 -16.57 10.32 5.27
N GLN A 229 -17.83 10.00 5.02
CA GLN A 229 -18.98 10.80 5.47
C GLN A 229 -19.04 10.90 7.00
N GLU A 230 -18.81 9.79 7.71
CA GLU A 230 -18.69 9.77 9.16
C GLU A 230 -17.53 10.66 9.64
N ALA A 231 -16.35 10.50 9.03
CA ALA A 231 -15.18 11.30 9.34
C ALA A 231 -15.43 12.80 9.11
N ARG A 232 -16.11 13.18 8.03
CA ARG A 232 -16.48 14.57 7.71
C ARG A 232 -17.41 15.19 8.76
N TYR A 233 -18.21 14.39 9.42
CA TYR A 233 -19.06 14.87 10.48
C TYR A 233 -18.30 15.10 11.80
N MET A 234 -17.18 14.38 12.01
CA MET A 234 -16.45 14.33 13.28
C MET A 234 -15.07 15.01 13.24
N ALA A 235 -14.58 15.39 12.07
CA ALA A 235 -13.23 15.96 11.91
C ALA A 235 -13.22 17.12 10.91
N ASP A 236 -12.26 18.00 11.08
CA ASP A 236 -12.01 19.17 10.21
C ASP A 236 -11.32 18.76 8.91
N TYR A 237 -10.46 17.75 8.96
CA TYR A 237 -9.69 17.28 7.81
C TYR A 237 -9.70 15.74 7.72
N VAL A 238 -9.95 15.18 6.53
CA VAL A 238 -10.09 13.74 6.32
C VAL A 238 -9.05 13.26 5.30
N ILE A 239 -8.24 12.29 5.69
CA ILE A 239 -7.20 11.68 4.87
C ILE A 239 -7.54 10.21 4.65
N VAL A 240 -7.40 9.73 3.41
CA VAL A 240 -7.48 8.29 3.08
C VAL A 240 -6.09 7.80 2.70
N ALA A 241 -5.58 6.82 3.45
CA ALA A 241 -4.35 6.11 3.13
C ALA A 241 -4.69 4.84 2.34
N MET A 242 -4.11 4.69 1.13
CA MET A 242 -4.34 3.55 0.26
C MET A 242 -3.05 2.80 -0.02
N HIS A 243 -2.99 1.53 0.36
CA HIS A 243 -1.87 0.65 0.02
C HIS A 243 -2.20 -0.19 -1.23
N SER A 244 -1.42 -0.03 -2.32
CA SER A 244 -1.73 -0.62 -3.62
C SER A 244 -0.50 -0.94 -4.45
N HIS A 245 -0.29 -2.22 -4.79
CA HIS A 245 0.78 -2.68 -5.69
C HIS A 245 0.32 -2.82 -7.15
N GLN A 246 -0.99 -2.73 -7.42
CA GLN A 246 -1.51 -2.86 -8.78
C GLN A 246 -0.89 -1.80 -9.69
N LEU A 247 -0.63 -2.20 -10.92
CA LEU A 247 0.02 -1.38 -11.92
C LEU A 247 -0.78 -1.40 -13.24
N LYS A 248 -0.65 -0.33 -13.99
CA LYS A 248 -1.23 -0.19 -15.31
C LYS A 248 -0.29 -0.82 -16.34
N ARG A 249 -0.77 -1.83 -17.05
CA ARG A 249 0.04 -2.58 -18.03
C ARG A 249 1.31 -3.14 -17.39
N MET A 250 2.49 -2.75 -17.90
CA MET A 250 3.82 -3.18 -17.43
C MET A 250 4.62 -2.03 -16.80
N ASP A 251 3.97 -0.90 -16.52
CA ASP A 251 4.61 0.25 -15.91
C ASP A 251 4.28 0.33 -14.42
N LYS A 252 5.31 0.29 -13.60
CA LYS A 252 5.17 0.40 -12.14
C LYS A 252 4.95 1.84 -11.67
N GLU A 253 5.38 2.81 -12.45
CA GLU A 253 5.25 4.23 -12.13
C GLU A 253 3.84 4.75 -12.41
N GLU A 254 3.03 4.07 -13.27
CA GLU A 254 1.64 4.42 -13.50
C GLU A 254 0.70 3.74 -12.50
N PRO A 255 -0.18 4.48 -11.81
CA PRO A 255 -1.25 3.90 -11.00
C PRO A 255 -2.24 3.14 -11.89
N ASP A 256 -2.80 2.04 -11.39
CA ASP A 256 -3.85 1.30 -12.13
C ASP A 256 -5.14 2.13 -12.17
N THR A 257 -5.94 1.97 -13.23
CA THR A 257 -7.15 2.78 -13.50
C THR A 257 -8.17 2.76 -12.36
N PHE A 258 -8.32 1.63 -11.66
CA PHE A 258 -9.21 1.58 -10.49
C PHE A 258 -8.73 2.49 -9.36
N TYR A 259 -7.40 2.72 -9.24
CA TYR A 259 -6.86 3.56 -8.17
C TYR A 259 -7.12 5.04 -8.44
N GLU A 260 -7.02 5.48 -9.69
CA GLU A 260 -7.44 6.83 -10.11
C GLU A 260 -8.95 7.04 -9.79
N GLU A 261 -9.79 6.06 -10.20
CA GLU A 261 -11.24 6.06 -9.89
C GLU A 261 -11.51 6.10 -8.38
N PHE A 262 -10.81 5.26 -7.59
CA PHE A 262 -10.94 5.21 -6.14
C PHE A 262 -10.59 6.55 -5.49
N ALA A 263 -9.44 7.13 -5.87
CA ALA A 263 -8.96 8.38 -5.31
C ALA A 263 -9.95 9.53 -5.58
N HIS A 264 -10.40 9.67 -6.83
CA HIS A 264 -11.39 10.70 -7.20
C HIS A 264 -12.70 10.52 -6.44
N LYS A 265 -13.24 9.29 -6.33
CA LYS A 265 -14.46 9.01 -5.56
C LYS A 265 -14.30 9.33 -4.06
N CYS A 266 -13.13 9.07 -3.48
CA CYS A 266 -12.88 9.45 -2.09
C CYS A 266 -12.90 10.97 -1.90
N ILE A 267 -12.26 11.74 -2.79
CA ILE A 267 -12.30 13.20 -2.77
C ILE A 267 -13.75 13.70 -2.98
N ASP A 268 -14.47 13.11 -3.93
CA ASP A 268 -15.87 13.47 -4.20
C ASP A 268 -16.81 13.16 -3.02
N ALA A 269 -16.48 12.14 -2.23
CA ALA A 269 -17.19 11.80 -0.98
C ALA A 269 -16.82 12.73 0.19
N GLY A 270 -15.80 13.57 0.04
CA GLY A 270 -15.39 14.58 1.03
C GLY A 270 -14.04 14.34 1.70
N ALA A 271 -13.21 13.43 1.22
CA ALA A 271 -11.81 13.36 1.67
C ALA A 271 -11.05 14.59 1.18
N HIS A 272 -10.05 15.03 1.95
CA HIS A 272 -9.23 16.20 1.64
C HIS A 272 -7.85 15.84 1.09
N ALA A 273 -7.40 14.60 1.30
CA ALA A 273 -6.15 14.10 0.73
C ALA A 273 -6.17 12.58 0.59
N ILE A 274 -5.46 12.06 -0.41
CA ILE A 274 -5.18 10.64 -0.59
C ILE A 274 -3.68 10.42 -0.50
N VAL A 275 -3.25 9.49 0.37
CA VAL A 275 -1.84 9.14 0.55
C VAL A 275 -1.62 7.68 0.15
N GLY A 276 -0.97 7.48 -0.99
CA GLY A 276 -0.67 6.18 -1.57
C GLY A 276 0.66 5.60 -1.12
N THR A 277 0.67 4.28 -0.92
CA THR A 277 1.85 3.46 -0.62
C THR A 277 1.78 2.13 -1.37
N GLY A 278 2.83 1.33 -1.36
CA GLY A 278 2.85 -0.06 -1.85
C GLY A 278 3.87 -0.35 -2.95
N PRO A 279 3.95 0.38 -4.08
CA PRO A 279 4.77 -0.02 -5.21
C PRO A 279 6.28 0.15 -4.99
N HIS A 280 6.70 0.68 -3.85
CA HIS A 280 8.09 0.91 -3.43
C HIS A 280 8.87 1.89 -4.33
N LEU A 281 8.17 2.75 -5.04
CA LEU A 281 8.74 3.80 -5.88
C LEU A 281 7.76 4.96 -5.99
N LEU A 282 8.23 6.08 -6.51
CA LEU A 282 7.40 7.25 -6.76
C LEU A 282 6.39 6.97 -7.86
N ARG A 283 5.15 7.45 -7.65
CA ARG A 283 4.09 7.57 -8.66
C ARG A 283 3.65 9.04 -8.74
N PRO A 284 2.88 9.42 -9.77
CA PRO A 284 2.41 10.80 -9.94
C PRO A 284 1.77 11.40 -8.70
N LEU A 285 1.85 12.71 -8.62
CA LEU A 285 1.05 13.56 -7.76
C LEU A 285 -0.03 14.25 -8.61
N GLU A 286 -1.26 14.23 -8.15
CA GLU A 286 -2.38 14.94 -8.76
C GLU A 286 -2.99 15.93 -7.78
N ILE A 287 -3.38 17.11 -8.25
CA ILE A 287 -4.23 18.05 -7.50
C ILE A 287 -5.64 17.99 -8.09
N TYR A 288 -6.51 17.22 -7.47
CA TYR A 288 -7.89 17.06 -7.88
C TYR A 288 -8.84 17.85 -6.98
N LYS A 289 -9.59 18.81 -7.55
CA LYS A 289 -10.51 19.69 -6.78
C LYS A 289 -9.85 20.37 -5.58
N ASN A 290 -8.62 20.84 -5.77
CA ASN A 290 -7.77 21.44 -4.72
C ASN A 290 -7.39 20.50 -3.57
N CYS A 291 -7.43 19.17 -3.79
CA CYS A 291 -7.02 18.13 -2.83
C CYS A 291 -5.83 17.35 -3.41
N PRO A 292 -4.77 17.10 -2.64
CA PRO A 292 -3.62 16.34 -3.12
C PRO A 292 -3.92 14.84 -3.13
N ILE A 293 -3.55 14.19 -4.24
CA ILE A 293 -3.56 12.74 -4.40
C ILE A 293 -2.13 12.30 -4.68
N PHE A 294 -1.50 11.67 -3.70
CA PHE A 294 -0.20 11.03 -3.85
C PHE A 294 -0.42 9.58 -4.23
N TYR A 295 -0.19 9.18 -5.47
CA TYR A 295 -0.37 7.77 -5.88
C TYR A 295 0.71 6.84 -5.33
N SER A 296 1.90 7.35 -5.01
CA SER A 296 2.90 6.73 -4.12
C SER A 296 4.03 7.73 -3.82
N LEU A 297 4.46 7.73 -2.58
CA LEU A 297 5.55 8.59 -2.09
C LEU A 297 6.93 7.91 -2.13
N GLY A 298 7.01 6.63 -2.56
CA GLY A 298 8.18 5.77 -2.36
C GLY A 298 8.26 5.23 -0.93
N ASP A 299 9.39 4.64 -0.58
CA ASP A 299 9.65 4.11 0.76
C ASP A 299 10.31 5.15 1.66
N PHE A 300 9.89 5.23 2.94
CA PHE A 300 10.59 6.02 3.95
C PHE A 300 11.77 5.25 4.55
N ILE A 301 11.61 3.93 4.75
CA ILE A 301 12.66 3.01 5.18
C ILE A 301 12.52 1.73 4.37
N LEU A 302 13.63 1.23 3.81
CA LEU A 302 13.67 0.03 2.97
C LEU A 302 14.69 -0.99 3.49
N GLN A 303 14.27 -1.84 4.44
CA GLN A 303 15.11 -2.86 5.09
C GLN A 303 14.75 -4.29 4.69
N LEU A 304 14.42 -4.54 3.41
CA LEU A 304 13.96 -5.84 2.89
C LEU A 304 14.81 -7.04 3.30
N GLU A 305 16.12 -6.86 3.37
CA GLU A 305 17.09 -7.94 3.63
C GLU A 305 17.61 -7.93 5.09
N ASN A 306 16.87 -7.30 6.00
CA ASN A 306 17.26 -7.19 7.40
C ASN A 306 16.39 -8.03 8.34
N ILE A 307 15.54 -8.94 7.84
CA ILE A 307 14.82 -9.88 8.68
C ILE A 307 15.81 -10.81 9.39
N ARG A 308 15.50 -11.14 10.65
CA ARG A 308 16.36 -11.97 11.50
C ARG A 308 16.01 -13.45 11.43
N LYS A 309 14.76 -13.76 11.17
CA LYS A 309 14.19 -15.11 11.13
C LYS A 309 13.18 -15.19 9.98
N ALA A 310 13.11 -16.32 9.34
CA ALA A 310 12.15 -16.60 8.28
C ALA A 310 11.46 -17.94 8.55
N PRO A 311 10.18 -18.11 8.18
CA PRO A 311 9.53 -19.42 8.25
C PRO A 311 10.16 -20.39 7.24
N ALA A 312 10.02 -21.70 7.50
CA ALA A 312 10.54 -22.77 6.64
C ALA A 312 10.07 -22.63 5.19
N ASP A 313 8.84 -22.16 4.98
CA ASP A 313 8.27 -21.91 3.66
C ASP A 313 9.11 -20.97 2.79
N MET A 314 9.75 -19.97 3.41
CA MET A 314 10.60 -19.03 2.68
C MET A 314 11.89 -19.72 2.17
N TYR A 315 12.48 -20.61 2.98
CA TYR A 315 13.63 -21.43 2.57
C TYR A 315 13.24 -22.42 1.48
N ALA A 316 12.08 -23.08 1.63
CA ALA A 316 11.58 -24.04 0.65
C ALA A 316 11.35 -23.41 -0.74
N LYS A 317 10.85 -22.17 -0.81
CA LYS A 317 10.72 -21.41 -2.07
C LYS A 317 12.05 -21.25 -2.81
N GLU A 318 13.14 -21.07 -2.08
CA GLU A 318 14.50 -20.95 -2.63
C GLU A 318 15.24 -22.30 -2.71
N LYS A 319 14.57 -23.43 -2.41
CA LYS A 319 15.11 -24.81 -2.40
C LYS A 319 16.28 -24.97 -1.42
N LEU A 320 16.22 -24.29 -0.30
CA LEU A 320 17.20 -24.35 0.78
C LEU A 320 16.70 -25.17 1.95
N ASP A 321 17.64 -25.76 2.71
CA ASP A 321 17.36 -26.31 4.03
C ASP A 321 16.92 -25.19 4.98
N CYS A 322 15.88 -25.41 5.79
CA CYS A 322 15.35 -24.42 6.71
C CYS A 322 16.29 -24.05 7.87
N ASN A 323 17.39 -24.78 8.06
CA ASN A 323 18.47 -24.48 8.99
C ASN A 323 19.65 -23.72 8.33
N ALA A 324 19.57 -23.39 7.04
CA ALA A 324 20.55 -22.53 6.39
C ALA A 324 20.58 -21.13 7.03
N GLY A 325 21.72 -20.46 6.95
CA GLY A 325 21.83 -19.08 7.44
C GLY A 325 20.87 -18.13 6.72
N ILE A 326 20.40 -17.10 7.41
CA ILE A 326 19.53 -16.07 6.82
C ILE A 326 20.24 -15.28 5.71
N ASP A 327 21.55 -15.14 5.80
CA ASP A 327 22.41 -14.57 4.76
C ASP A 327 22.39 -15.43 3.49
N VAL A 328 22.52 -16.76 3.62
CA VAL A 328 22.42 -17.70 2.50
C VAL A 328 21.05 -17.61 1.82
N LEU A 329 19.97 -17.49 2.60
CA LEU A 329 18.63 -17.32 2.06
C LEU A 329 18.53 -16.06 1.19
N PHE A 330 19.00 -14.92 1.68
CA PHE A 330 18.94 -13.68 0.90
C PHE A 330 19.89 -13.66 -0.28
N ASP A 331 21.12 -14.18 -0.14
CA ASP A 331 22.06 -14.26 -1.25
C ASP A 331 21.56 -15.17 -2.38
N THR A 332 20.89 -16.27 -2.04
CA THR A 332 20.23 -17.12 -3.03
C THR A 332 19.06 -16.40 -3.70
N ARG A 333 18.16 -15.79 -2.91
CA ARG A 333 16.96 -15.12 -3.40
C ARG A 333 17.29 -13.93 -4.32
N ASN A 334 18.29 -13.14 -3.99
CA ASN A 334 18.69 -11.98 -4.76
C ASN A 334 19.78 -12.26 -5.80
N ALA A 335 20.16 -13.54 -5.97
CA ALA A 335 21.24 -13.99 -6.87
C ALA A 335 22.56 -13.20 -6.62
N HIS A 336 23.00 -13.18 -5.36
CA HIS A 336 24.20 -12.46 -4.90
C HIS A 336 24.23 -10.98 -5.33
N GLY A 337 23.11 -10.30 -5.17
CA GLY A 337 23.03 -8.87 -5.39
C GLY A 337 22.74 -8.43 -6.82
N THR A 338 22.13 -9.28 -7.64
CA THR A 338 21.89 -8.96 -9.06
C THR A 338 20.40 -8.84 -9.41
N ARG A 339 19.49 -9.22 -8.52
CA ARG A 339 18.03 -9.16 -8.77
C ARG A 339 17.24 -8.75 -7.53
N GLY A 340 16.01 -8.29 -7.77
CA GLY A 340 15.05 -7.91 -6.73
C GLY A 340 14.94 -6.39 -6.54
N LEU A 341 14.09 -5.97 -5.60
CA LEU A 341 13.81 -4.56 -5.35
C LEU A 341 15.05 -3.81 -4.84
N CYS A 342 15.86 -4.43 -3.97
CA CYS A 342 17.04 -3.83 -3.36
C CYS A 342 18.15 -3.45 -4.37
N TYR A 343 18.02 -3.87 -5.62
CA TYR A 343 19.00 -3.59 -6.68
C TYR A 343 18.50 -2.60 -7.73
N GLN A 344 17.36 -1.99 -7.48
CA GLN A 344 16.80 -0.96 -8.35
C GLN A 344 16.90 0.40 -7.64
N LYS A 345 17.76 1.29 -8.16
CA LYS A 345 18.01 2.61 -7.55
C LYS A 345 16.70 3.38 -7.28
N VAL A 346 15.74 3.33 -8.19
CA VAL A 346 14.45 4.03 -8.07
C VAL A 346 13.63 3.63 -6.84
N MET A 347 13.87 2.42 -6.28
CA MET A 347 13.24 1.96 -5.03
C MET A 347 13.84 2.60 -3.78
N TYR A 348 14.95 3.30 -3.92
CA TYR A 348 15.63 4.03 -2.85
C TYR A 348 15.40 5.54 -2.92
N GLU A 349 14.51 5.98 -3.79
CA GLU A 349 14.16 7.38 -3.99
C GLU A 349 12.71 7.62 -3.59
N ALA A 350 12.48 8.61 -2.73
CA ALA A 350 11.17 8.94 -2.21
C ALA A 350 11.03 10.45 -1.97
N VAL A 351 9.83 10.90 -1.62
CA VAL A 351 9.58 12.26 -1.17
C VAL A 351 8.80 12.28 0.13
N LEU A 352 9.10 13.25 0.99
CA LEU A 352 8.29 13.60 2.16
C LEU A 352 7.45 14.82 1.80
N PRO A 353 6.12 14.73 1.74
CA PRO A 353 5.28 15.89 1.53
C PRO A 353 5.01 16.62 2.84
N TYR A 354 5.08 17.94 2.79
CA TYR A 354 4.52 18.85 3.78
C TYR A 354 3.49 19.73 3.10
N TRP A 355 2.28 19.79 3.63
CA TRP A 355 1.24 20.67 3.09
C TRP A 355 0.48 21.40 4.18
N GLU A 356 -0.04 22.56 3.81
CA GLU A 356 -0.93 23.36 4.64
C GLU A 356 -2.31 23.42 3.97
N ALA A 357 -3.35 23.41 4.79
CA ALA A 357 -4.73 23.58 4.33
C ALA A 357 -5.48 24.56 5.24
N GLU A 358 -6.26 25.43 4.65
CA GLU A 358 -7.16 26.36 5.34
C GLU A 358 -8.60 26.09 4.90
N ASP A 359 -9.52 25.91 5.82
CA ASP A 359 -10.93 25.58 5.55
C ASP A 359 -11.07 24.36 4.59
N GLY A 360 -10.20 23.36 4.77
CA GLY A 360 -10.16 22.16 3.94
C GLY A 360 -9.55 22.34 2.56
N LYS A 361 -9.04 23.52 2.21
CA LYS A 361 -8.41 23.82 0.92
C LYS A 361 -6.90 23.84 1.05
N LEU A 362 -6.23 23.17 0.12
CA LEU A 362 -4.77 23.17 0.03
C LEU A 362 -4.26 24.59 -0.29
N THR A 363 -3.36 25.10 0.54
CA THR A 363 -2.76 26.44 0.37
C THR A 363 -1.25 26.39 0.11
N LYS A 364 -0.60 25.26 0.43
CA LYS A 364 0.82 25.05 0.22
C LYS A 364 1.14 23.56 0.13
N LEU A 365 2.07 23.19 -0.74
CA LEU A 365 2.59 21.82 -0.81
C LEU A 365 4.07 21.84 -1.20
N ILE A 366 4.90 21.31 -0.31
CA ILE A 366 6.35 21.20 -0.45
C ILE A 366 6.74 19.72 -0.40
N LEU A 367 7.69 19.33 -1.23
CA LEU A 367 8.20 17.97 -1.34
C LEU A 367 9.69 17.96 -1.01
N MET A 368 10.08 17.32 0.09
CA MET A 368 11.48 17.06 0.42
C MET A 368 11.92 15.78 -0.25
N PRO A 369 12.86 15.79 -1.20
CA PRO A 369 13.40 14.55 -1.77
C PRO A 369 14.31 13.86 -0.76
N ILE A 370 14.17 12.53 -0.67
CA ILE A 370 14.99 11.67 0.18
C ILE A 370 15.55 10.49 -0.61
N GLU A 371 16.69 9.99 -0.18
CA GLU A 371 17.24 8.72 -0.63
C GLU A 371 17.50 7.78 0.53
N LEU A 372 17.58 6.47 0.24
CA LEU A 372 17.66 5.41 1.25
C LEU A 372 19.01 4.66 1.23
N ASN A 373 20.12 5.37 0.99
CA ASN A 373 21.46 4.79 0.96
C ASN A 373 21.63 3.63 -0.04
N TYR A 374 21.25 3.84 -1.29
CA TYR A 374 21.43 2.85 -2.35
C TYR A 374 22.91 2.48 -2.53
N GLY A 375 23.21 1.18 -2.65
CA GLY A 375 24.57 0.66 -2.86
C GLY A 375 25.39 0.50 -1.58
N GLU A 376 24.88 0.95 -0.41
CA GLU A 376 25.52 0.67 0.86
C GLU A 376 25.31 -0.79 1.30
N PRO A 377 26.19 -1.34 2.15
CA PRO A 377 26.00 -2.66 2.75
C PRO A 377 24.64 -2.78 3.45
N ARG A 378 24.05 -3.99 3.51
CA ARG A 378 22.78 -4.29 4.18
C ARG A 378 22.64 -3.65 5.56
N SER A 379 23.74 -3.52 6.31
CA SER A 379 23.76 -2.90 7.63
C SER A 379 23.51 -1.38 7.64
N ARG A 380 23.67 -0.70 6.51
CA ARG A 380 23.54 0.76 6.36
C ARG A 380 22.59 1.17 5.24
N SER A 381 22.12 0.23 4.43
CA SER A 381 21.15 0.45 3.37
C SER A 381 19.74 0.63 3.94
N GLY A 382 18.90 1.37 3.24
CA GLY A 382 17.48 1.54 3.53
C GLY A 382 17.16 2.60 4.58
N TRP A 383 18.09 3.51 4.93
CA TRP A 383 17.86 4.60 5.87
C TRP A 383 17.59 5.91 5.15
N PRO A 384 16.56 6.71 5.56
CA PRO A 384 16.25 7.95 4.89
C PRO A 384 17.26 9.04 5.19
N ARG A 385 17.67 9.77 4.17
CA ARG A 385 18.42 11.02 4.30
C ARG A 385 18.00 12.01 3.20
N PRO A 386 18.11 13.32 3.43
CA PRO A 386 17.78 14.31 2.42
C PRO A 386 18.66 14.15 1.17
N LYS A 387 18.07 14.40 0.01
CA LYS A 387 18.76 14.31 -1.28
C LYS A 387 18.35 15.48 -2.18
N PHE A 388 19.01 16.61 -1.99
CA PHE A 388 18.69 17.87 -2.68
C PHE A 388 19.27 17.98 -4.11
N ASP A 389 19.69 16.87 -4.73
CA ASP A 389 19.86 16.87 -6.18
C ASP A 389 18.48 16.89 -6.86
N GLU A 390 18.40 17.55 -8.01
CA GLU A 390 17.10 17.84 -8.65
C GLU A 390 16.43 16.60 -9.26
N GLY A 391 17.17 15.51 -9.49
CA GLY A 391 16.71 14.38 -10.30
C GLY A 391 15.48 13.64 -9.78
N ILE A 392 15.30 13.56 -8.44
CA ILE A 392 14.10 12.92 -7.84
C ILE A 392 12.87 13.77 -8.12
N ILE A 393 12.97 15.10 -7.90
CA ILE A 393 11.85 16.04 -8.11
C ILE A 393 11.55 16.21 -9.60
N GLU A 394 12.56 16.32 -10.47
CA GLU A 394 12.36 16.34 -11.93
C GLU A 394 11.60 15.14 -12.45
N ARG A 395 11.95 13.93 -11.96
CA ARG A 395 11.23 12.71 -12.32
C ARG A 395 9.78 12.74 -11.85
N LEU A 396 9.54 13.15 -10.60
CA LEU A 396 8.17 13.27 -10.06
C LEU A 396 7.37 14.33 -10.82
N ALA A 397 7.96 15.49 -11.12
CA ALA A 397 7.34 16.54 -11.90
C ALA A 397 6.89 16.02 -13.28
N LYS A 398 7.79 15.35 -14.00
CA LYS A 398 7.48 14.75 -15.31
C LYS A 398 6.36 13.72 -15.24
N MET A 399 6.34 12.86 -14.23
CA MET A 399 5.26 11.89 -14.05
C MET A 399 3.92 12.55 -13.72
N SER A 400 3.95 13.73 -13.08
CA SER A 400 2.75 14.45 -12.64
C SER A 400 2.16 15.38 -13.72
N GLU A 401 2.91 15.73 -14.76
CA GLU A 401 2.42 16.55 -15.88
C GLU A 401 1.13 16.04 -16.53
N PRO A 402 0.97 14.72 -16.83
CA PRO A 402 -0.27 14.19 -17.39
C PRO A 402 -1.50 14.37 -16.50
N TYR A 403 -1.30 14.56 -15.20
CA TYR A 403 -2.33 14.83 -14.19
C TYR A 403 -2.56 16.33 -13.96
N GLY A 404 -1.93 17.19 -14.77
CA GLY A 404 -2.06 18.65 -14.70
C GLY A 404 -1.32 19.30 -13.54
N THR A 405 -0.52 18.55 -12.79
CA THR A 405 0.24 19.07 -11.64
C THR A 405 1.60 19.58 -12.08
N LYS A 406 1.91 20.82 -11.71
CA LYS A 406 3.20 21.46 -11.99
C LYS A 406 4.02 21.53 -10.70
N ILE A 407 5.28 21.11 -10.76
CA ILE A 407 6.22 21.11 -9.65
C ILE A 407 7.45 21.88 -10.10
N ARG A 408 7.75 23.00 -9.47
CA ARG A 408 9.00 23.74 -9.66
C ARG A 408 10.00 23.37 -8.58
N ILE A 409 11.29 23.59 -8.84
CA ILE A 409 12.35 23.28 -7.89
C ILE A 409 12.88 24.58 -7.28
N GLU A 410 12.92 24.62 -5.96
CA GLU A 410 13.52 25.70 -5.18
C GLU A 410 14.41 25.13 -4.07
N ASN A 411 15.69 25.49 -4.08
CA ASN A 411 16.67 25.04 -3.08
C ASN A 411 16.67 23.49 -2.90
N GLY A 412 16.43 22.73 -3.97
CA GLY A 412 16.36 21.29 -3.96
C GLY A 412 15.02 20.68 -3.51
N TYR A 413 14.05 21.49 -3.07
CA TYR A 413 12.69 21.07 -2.75
C TYR A 413 11.78 21.17 -3.98
N GLY A 414 10.80 20.30 -4.07
CA GLY A 414 9.69 20.44 -5.01
C GLY A 414 8.61 21.36 -4.42
N ILE A 415 8.21 22.38 -5.16
CA ILE A 415 7.12 23.29 -4.78
C ILE A 415 6.00 23.11 -5.79
N VAL A 416 4.85 22.65 -5.31
CA VAL A 416 3.68 22.44 -6.16
C VAL A 416 2.97 23.77 -6.41
N GLU A 417 2.67 24.06 -7.68
CA GLU A 417 1.85 25.22 -8.08
C GLU A 417 0.37 24.85 -7.89
N LEU A 418 -0.36 25.66 -7.11
CA LEU A 418 -1.77 25.44 -6.76
C LEU A 418 -2.71 26.32 -7.58
#